data_95801b757dc29a2ffd00dc84f086d6dd
#
_entry.id   95801b757dc29a2ffd00dc84f086d6dd
#
_cell.length_a   1.000
_cell.length_b   1.000
_cell.length_c   1.000
_cell.angle_alpha   90.00
_cell.angle_beta   90.00
_cell.angle_gamma   90.00
#
_symmetry.space_group_name_H-M   'P 1'
#
loop_
_entity.id
_entity.type
_entity.pdbx_description
1 polymer ?
#
loop_
_entity_poly.entity_id
_entity_poly.type
_entity_poly.pdbx_seq_one_letter_code
_entity_poly.pdbx_strand_id
1 'polypeptide(L)'
;YSLSPFISLKHAFKNKRIYINNNLIFKDMGKDKKEHISLILKDKYVERNWFKLYGKYPNQSSVHSIYDDFIRYQMTEGIKNIDILPETKSCIKWLGDNNISTGVTTGFSRPIMNAIRDKLIEDDIHIDKYVSSSCLGKPGRPSPYMMNSIINSLSICDLNRVIKIDDT
;
A
#
# COMPACT_ATOMS: atom_id res chain seq x y z
N TYR A 1 0.08 -9.04 9.25
CA TYR A 1 -0.07 -8.76 7.81
C TYR A 1 -1.53 -8.54 7.46
N SER A 2 -1.88 -7.37 6.95
CA SER A 2 -3.20 -7.18 6.34
C SER A 2 -3.28 -7.99 5.04
N LEU A 3 -4.18 -8.96 4.97
CA LEU A 3 -4.46 -9.73 3.75
C LEU A 3 -5.21 -8.91 2.70
N SER A 4 -5.68 -7.72 3.05
CA SER A 4 -6.50 -6.87 2.20
C SER A 4 -5.85 -6.54 0.83
N PRO A 5 -4.57 -6.12 0.73
CA PRO A 5 -3.93 -5.89 -0.56
C PRO A 5 -3.77 -7.16 -1.40
N PHE A 6 -3.54 -8.31 -0.75
CA PHE A 6 -3.45 -9.60 -1.41
C PHE A 6 -4.78 -10.00 -2.06
N ILE A 7 -5.88 -9.93 -1.29
CA ILE A 7 -7.22 -10.25 -1.76
C ILE A 7 -7.62 -9.31 -2.90
N SER A 8 -7.33 -8.02 -2.76
CA SER A 8 -7.65 -7.01 -3.77
C SER A 8 -6.90 -7.22 -5.09
N LEU A 9 -5.61 -7.60 -5.06
CA LEU A 9 -4.86 -7.96 -6.25
C LEU A 9 -5.44 -9.21 -6.91
N LYS A 10 -5.70 -10.25 -6.13
CA LYS A 10 -6.30 -11.49 -6.62
C LYS A 10 -7.64 -11.23 -7.31
N HIS A 11 -8.48 -10.37 -6.71
CA HIS A 11 -9.76 -9.97 -7.29
C HIS A 11 -9.59 -9.18 -8.58
N ALA A 12 -8.66 -8.21 -8.63
CA ALA A 12 -8.41 -7.38 -9.81
C ALA A 12 -7.98 -8.22 -11.03
N PHE A 13 -7.11 -9.21 -10.84
CA PHE A 13 -6.74 -10.15 -11.90
C PHE A 13 -7.88 -11.10 -12.28
N LYS A 14 -8.66 -11.58 -11.31
CA LYS A 14 -9.86 -12.40 -11.56
C LYS A 14 -10.88 -11.65 -12.43
N ASN A 15 -11.07 -10.36 -12.25
CA ASN A 15 -11.93 -9.52 -13.09
C ASN A 15 -11.46 -9.49 -14.55
N LYS A 16 -10.17 -9.68 -14.79
CA LYS A 16 -9.60 -9.85 -16.14
C LYS A 16 -9.58 -11.33 -16.59
N ARG A 17 -10.27 -12.24 -15.88
CA ARG A 17 -10.27 -13.69 -16.14
C ARG A 17 -8.86 -14.32 -16.10
N ILE A 18 -7.93 -13.67 -15.39
CA ILE A 18 -6.57 -14.17 -15.17
C ILE A 18 -6.46 -14.71 -13.74
N TYR A 19 -6.14 -15.98 -13.61
CA TYR A 19 -5.91 -16.61 -12.32
C TYR A 19 -4.43 -16.62 -12.01
N ILE A 20 -4.05 -15.98 -10.93
CA ILE A 20 -2.66 -15.89 -10.46
C ILE A 20 -2.50 -16.70 -9.17
N ASN A 21 -1.35 -17.36 -9.02
CA ASN A 21 -1.05 -18.09 -7.79
C ASN A 21 -0.63 -17.14 -6.66
N ASN A 22 -0.77 -17.62 -5.43
CA ASN A 22 -0.48 -16.82 -4.25
C ASN A 22 1.00 -16.39 -4.17
N ASN A 23 1.93 -17.28 -4.54
CA ASN A 23 3.37 -16.99 -4.48
C ASN A 23 3.76 -15.82 -5.39
N LEU A 24 3.11 -15.70 -6.56
CA LEU A 24 3.35 -14.62 -7.49
C LEU A 24 2.91 -13.26 -6.92
N ILE A 25 1.85 -13.27 -6.10
CA ILE A 25 1.40 -12.07 -5.39
C ILE A 25 2.34 -11.73 -4.24
N PHE A 26 2.73 -12.70 -3.41
CA PHE A 26 3.54 -12.45 -2.23
C PHE A 26 4.96 -11.98 -2.55
N LYS A 27 5.53 -12.44 -3.65
CA LYS A 27 6.93 -12.17 -4.05
C LYS A 27 7.29 -10.67 -4.05
N ASP A 28 6.36 -9.82 -4.45
CA ASP A 28 6.59 -8.38 -4.63
C ASP A 28 5.64 -7.52 -3.76
N MET A 29 5.12 -8.06 -2.64
CA MET A 29 4.09 -7.40 -1.82
C MET A 29 4.57 -6.12 -1.20
N GLY A 30 5.57 -5.64 -0.98
CA GLY A 30 5.98 -4.32 -0.44
C GLY A 30 6.13 -3.22 -1.50
N LYS A 31 6.14 -3.57 -2.79
CA LYS A 31 6.39 -2.64 -3.89
C LYS A 31 5.20 -1.73 -4.18
N ASP A 32 5.45 -0.65 -4.91
CA ASP A 32 4.39 0.16 -5.53
C ASP A 32 3.43 -0.72 -6.32
N LYS A 33 2.13 -0.47 -6.22
CA LYS A 33 1.13 -1.40 -6.75
C LYS A 33 1.10 -1.46 -8.27
N LYS A 34 1.41 -0.38 -8.97
CA LYS A 34 1.52 -0.41 -10.44
C LYS A 34 2.74 -1.19 -10.88
N GLU A 35 3.87 -1.01 -10.18
CA GLU A 35 5.07 -1.81 -10.41
C GLU A 35 4.79 -3.29 -10.14
N HIS A 36 4.18 -3.63 -9.01
CA HIS A 36 3.82 -4.99 -8.64
C HIS A 36 2.92 -5.66 -9.69
N ILE A 37 1.86 -4.99 -10.14
CA ILE A 37 0.98 -5.46 -11.23
C ILE A 37 1.78 -5.68 -12.53
N SER A 38 2.68 -4.75 -12.85
CA SER A 38 3.54 -4.87 -14.04
C SER A 38 4.43 -6.11 -13.97
N LEU A 39 5.01 -6.42 -12.80
CA LEU A 39 5.84 -7.61 -12.60
C LEU A 39 5.01 -8.90 -12.72
N ILE A 40 3.79 -8.94 -12.17
CA ILE A 40 2.88 -10.08 -12.33
C ILE A 40 2.55 -10.29 -13.83
N LEU A 41 2.27 -9.24 -14.56
CA LEU A 41 1.93 -9.32 -15.99
C LEU A 41 3.11 -9.79 -16.88
N LYS A 42 4.36 -9.65 -16.40
CA LYS A 42 5.58 -10.18 -17.06
C LYS A 42 5.84 -11.66 -16.77
N ASP A 43 5.11 -12.28 -15.84
CA ASP A 43 5.22 -13.71 -15.63
C ASP A 43 4.77 -14.45 -16.89
N LYS A 44 5.57 -15.43 -17.32
CA LYS A 44 5.33 -16.15 -18.59
C LYS A 44 3.98 -16.86 -18.66
N TYR A 45 3.48 -17.37 -17.53
CA TYR A 45 2.16 -18.01 -17.49
C TYR A 45 1.05 -16.97 -17.62
N VAL A 46 1.15 -15.85 -16.90
CA VAL A 46 0.18 -14.75 -16.93
C VAL A 46 0.16 -14.11 -18.32
N GLU A 47 1.32 -13.80 -18.89
CA GLU A 47 1.47 -13.21 -20.21
C GLU A 47 0.84 -14.07 -21.32
N ARG A 48 1.09 -15.38 -21.30
CA ARG A 48 0.48 -16.32 -22.26
C ARG A 48 -1.03 -16.40 -22.13
N ASN A 49 -1.57 -16.44 -20.90
CA ASN A 49 -3.01 -16.46 -20.67
C ASN A 49 -3.67 -15.14 -21.08
N TRP A 50 -3.00 -14.03 -20.84
CA TRP A 50 -3.44 -12.73 -21.33
C TRP A 50 -3.54 -12.71 -22.84
N PHE A 51 -2.48 -13.14 -23.53
CA PHE A 51 -2.48 -13.22 -25.00
C PHE A 51 -3.60 -14.11 -25.54
N LYS A 52 -3.83 -15.27 -24.91
CA LYS A 52 -4.94 -16.17 -25.32
C LYS A 52 -6.32 -15.51 -25.19
N LEU A 53 -6.53 -14.68 -24.16
CA LEU A 53 -7.83 -14.04 -23.89
C LEU A 53 -8.05 -12.77 -24.73
N TYR A 54 -7.01 -12.01 -24.95
CA TYR A 54 -7.12 -10.65 -25.53
C TYR A 54 -6.48 -10.49 -26.90
N GLY A 55 -5.82 -11.52 -27.45
CA GLY A 55 -5.14 -11.49 -28.76
C GLY A 55 -3.93 -10.55 -28.81
N LYS A 56 -3.48 -10.00 -27.68
CA LYS A 56 -2.36 -9.07 -27.55
C LYS A 56 -1.65 -9.25 -26.22
N TYR A 57 -0.37 -8.91 -26.16
CA TYR A 57 0.40 -8.91 -24.92
C TYR A 57 -0.04 -7.79 -23.97
N PRO A 58 0.09 -8.00 -22.65
CA PRO A 58 -0.21 -6.96 -21.70
C PRO A 58 0.75 -5.77 -21.87
N ASN A 59 0.22 -4.57 -21.68
CA ASN A 59 0.93 -3.30 -21.83
C ASN A 59 0.59 -2.35 -20.68
N GLN A 60 1.03 -1.10 -20.76
CA GLN A 60 0.78 -0.10 -19.73
C GLN A 60 -0.71 0.15 -19.47
N SER A 61 -1.56 0.09 -20.51
CA SER A 61 -3.01 0.24 -20.31
C SER A 61 -3.61 -0.95 -19.54
N SER A 62 -3.04 -2.14 -19.72
CA SER A 62 -3.42 -3.34 -18.93
C SER A 62 -3.07 -3.16 -17.45
N VAL A 63 -1.89 -2.60 -17.16
CA VAL A 63 -1.48 -2.27 -15.79
C VAL A 63 -2.47 -1.29 -15.17
N HIS A 64 -2.82 -0.20 -15.86
CA HIS A 64 -3.79 0.79 -15.37
C HIS A 64 -5.16 0.17 -15.12
N SER A 65 -5.67 -0.62 -16.06
CA SER A 65 -6.99 -1.25 -15.92
C SER A 65 -7.07 -2.23 -14.73
N ILE A 66 -6.00 -3.00 -14.45
CA ILE A 66 -5.95 -3.87 -13.27
C ILE A 66 -5.80 -3.04 -11.99
N TYR A 67 -5.00 -1.98 -12.04
CA TYR A 67 -4.83 -1.08 -10.91
C TYR A 67 -6.14 -0.37 -10.51
N ASP A 68 -6.94 0.05 -11.48
CA ASP A 68 -8.25 0.67 -11.21
C ASP A 68 -9.22 -0.33 -10.55
N ASP A 69 -9.22 -1.59 -11.00
CA ASP A 69 -9.99 -2.66 -10.35
C ASP A 69 -9.48 -2.94 -8.92
N PHE A 70 -8.16 -2.94 -8.73
CA PHE A 70 -7.53 -3.07 -7.41
C PHE A 70 -7.97 -1.94 -6.46
N ILE A 71 -7.87 -0.68 -6.91
CA ILE A 71 -8.28 0.48 -6.10
C ILE A 71 -9.77 0.40 -5.75
N ARG A 72 -10.61 0.09 -6.75
CA ARG A 72 -12.06 -0.01 -6.53
C ARG A 72 -12.40 -1.06 -5.47
N TYR A 73 -11.83 -2.25 -5.58
CA TYR A 73 -12.05 -3.32 -4.60
C TYR A 73 -11.48 -2.96 -3.23
N GLN A 74 -10.29 -2.37 -3.19
CA GLN A 74 -9.66 -1.94 -1.94
C GLN A 74 -10.51 -0.89 -1.21
N MET A 75 -11.11 0.05 -1.93
CA MET A 75 -11.96 1.10 -1.36
C MET A 75 -13.33 0.61 -0.92
N THR A 76 -13.88 -0.43 -1.52
CA THR A 76 -15.21 -0.96 -1.17
C THR A 76 -15.15 -2.08 -0.14
N GLU A 77 -14.32 -3.09 -0.39
CA GLU A 77 -14.25 -4.30 0.44
C GLU A 77 -12.97 -4.38 1.28
N GLY A 78 -11.85 -3.90 0.72
CA GLY A 78 -10.56 -3.99 1.39
C GLY A 78 -10.49 -3.20 2.70
N ILE A 79 -11.06 -1.99 2.71
CA ILE A 79 -11.07 -1.12 3.89
C ILE A 79 -11.97 -1.66 5.01
N LYS A 80 -13.10 -2.27 4.65
CA LYS A 80 -14.01 -2.87 5.63
C LYS A 80 -13.36 -3.99 6.46
N ASN A 81 -12.38 -4.66 5.86
CA ASN A 81 -11.67 -5.80 6.45
C ASN A 81 -10.27 -5.43 6.98
N ILE A 82 -10.04 -4.15 7.30
CA ILE A 82 -8.82 -3.73 7.98
C ILE A 82 -9.05 -3.87 9.47
N ASP A 83 -8.38 -4.85 10.06
CA ASP A 83 -8.34 -5.02 11.50
C ASP A 83 -7.19 -4.19 12.08
N ILE A 84 -7.51 -3.36 13.06
CA ILE A 84 -6.51 -2.63 13.83
C ILE A 84 -6.05 -3.55 14.96
N LEU A 85 -4.73 -3.72 15.09
CA LEU A 85 -4.17 -4.52 16.18
C LEU A 85 -4.62 -3.94 17.52
N PRO A 86 -5.02 -4.78 18.49
CA PRO A 86 -5.62 -4.32 19.75
C PRO A 86 -4.78 -3.29 20.49
N GLU A 87 -3.46 -3.45 20.50
CA GLU A 87 -2.52 -2.60 21.23
C GLU A 87 -2.19 -1.29 20.51
N THR A 88 -2.59 -1.12 19.24
CA THR A 88 -2.25 0.05 18.42
C THR A 88 -2.73 1.34 19.10
N LYS A 89 -3.98 1.37 19.55
CA LYS A 89 -4.57 2.56 20.18
C LYS A 89 -3.80 2.98 21.42
N SER A 90 -3.53 2.03 22.32
CA SER A 90 -2.80 2.30 23.57
C SER A 90 -1.35 2.73 23.30
N CYS A 91 -0.69 2.11 22.33
CA CYS A 91 0.67 2.47 21.93
C CYS A 91 0.73 3.90 21.36
N ILE A 92 -0.13 4.25 20.43
CA ILE A 92 -0.17 5.59 19.81
C ILE A 92 -0.52 6.65 20.87
N LYS A 93 -1.49 6.35 21.73
CA LYS A 93 -1.82 7.24 22.85
C LYS A 93 -0.62 7.46 23.76
N TRP A 94 0.08 6.40 24.17
CA TRP A 94 1.27 6.49 25.02
C TRP A 94 2.36 7.35 24.35
N LEU A 95 2.61 7.18 23.04
CA LEU A 95 3.57 8.02 22.32
C LEU A 95 3.19 9.49 22.39
N GLY A 96 1.92 9.83 22.13
CA GLY A 96 1.41 11.20 22.23
C GLY A 96 1.54 11.79 23.65
N ASP A 97 1.17 11.02 24.68
CA ASP A 97 1.28 11.42 26.08
C ASP A 97 2.75 11.70 26.50
N ASN A 98 3.72 11.11 25.81
CA ASN A 98 5.17 11.32 26.00
C ASN A 98 5.80 12.28 25.00
N ASN A 99 5.00 13.06 24.24
CA ASN A 99 5.46 14.03 23.24
C ASN A 99 6.35 13.40 22.15
N ILE A 100 6.07 12.15 21.78
CA ILE A 100 6.74 11.44 20.68
C ILE A 100 5.86 11.54 19.46
N SER A 101 6.31 12.29 18.46
CA SER A 101 5.59 12.45 17.19
C SER A 101 5.61 11.16 16.37
N THR A 102 4.51 10.91 15.68
CA THR A 102 4.28 9.69 14.92
C THR A 102 4.11 9.95 13.43
N GLY A 103 4.66 9.07 12.59
CA GLY A 103 4.52 9.18 11.15
C GLY A 103 4.38 7.82 10.48
N VAL A 104 3.51 7.72 9.49
CA VAL A 104 3.27 6.50 8.70
C VAL A 104 3.74 6.69 7.27
N THR A 105 4.57 5.76 6.80
CA THR A 105 4.90 5.61 5.37
C THR A 105 4.16 4.40 4.80
N THR A 106 3.59 4.53 3.62
CA THR A 106 2.84 3.44 3.00
C THR A 106 3.04 3.37 1.49
N GLY A 107 2.99 2.15 0.95
CA GLY A 107 2.91 1.89 -0.48
C GLY A 107 1.49 2.01 -1.06
N PHE A 108 0.49 2.30 -0.25
CA PHE A 108 -0.87 2.54 -0.73
C PHE A 108 -0.97 3.85 -1.51
N SER A 109 -1.95 3.91 -2.43
CA SER A 109 -2.29 5.16 -3.09
C SER A 109 -2.93 6.15 -2.11
N ARG A 110 -2.91 7.44 -2.47
CA ARG A 110 -3.50 8.51 -1.64
C ARG A 110 -4.96 8.23 -1.23
N PRO A 111 -5.87 7.78 -2.13
CA PRO A 111 -7.25 7.50 -1.73
C PRO A 111 -7.34 6.44 -0.62
N ILE A 112 -6.60 5.32 -0.76
CA ILE A 112 -6.59 4.25 0.24
C ILE A 112 -6.01 4.74 1.55
N MET A 113 -4.88 5.47 1.50
CA MET A 113 -4.25 6.03 2.69
C MET A 113 -5.22 6.97 3.46
N ASN A 114 -5.94 7.82 2.73
CA ASN A 114 -6.92 8.72 3.35
C ASN A 114 -8.05 7.93 4.02
N ALA A 115 -8.60 6.93 3.36
CA ALA A 115 -9.67 6.11 3.94
C ALA A 115 -9.20 5.30 5.18
N ILE A 116 -7.94 4.82 5.19
CA ILE A 116 -7.36 4.19 6.38
C ILE A 116 -7.19 5.22 7.51
N ARG A 117 -6.68 6.41 7.19
CA ARG A 117 -6.55 7.50 8.16
C ARG A 117 -7.91 7.85 8.78
N ASP A 118 -8.93 7.99 7.96
CA ASP A 118 -10.27 8.36 8.44
C ASP A 118 -10.83 7.27 9.37
N LYS A 119 -10.63 5.99 9.05
CA LYS A 119 -10.97 4.87 9.95
C LYS A 119 -10.18 4.90 11.26
N LEU A 120 -8.88 5.21 11.23
CA LEU A 120 -8.06 5.33 12.45
C LEU A 120 -8.58 6.47 13.34
N ILE A 121 -8.98 7.59 12.76
CA ILE A 121 -9.55 8.73 13.49
C ILE A 121 -10.90 8.36 14.13
N GLU A 122 -11.75 7.61 13.43
CA GLU A 122 -13.02 7.09 13.98
C GLU A 122 -12.78 6.19 15.21
N ASP A 123 -11.67 5.44 15.22
CA ASP A 123 -11.25 4.59 16.34
C ASP A 123 -10.43 5.35 17.40
N ASP A 124 -10.38 6.70 17.33
CA ASP A 124 -9.63 7.57 18.24
C ASP A 124 -8.11 7.27 18.25
N ILE A 125 -7.55 6.99 17.05
CA ILE A 125 -6.13 6.78 16.83
C ILE A 125 -5.60 7.92 15.97
N HIS A 126 -4.80 8.81 16.57
CA HIS A 126 -4.29 10.00 15.95
C HIS A 126 -2.80 9.87 15.65
N ILE A 127 -2.44 9.94 14.37
CA ILE A 127 -1.07 9.92 13.89
C ILE A 127 -0.77 11.26 13.23
N ASP A 128 0.36 11.88 13.57
CA ASP A 128 0.67 13.25 13.16
C ASP A 128 0.90 13.38 11.65
N LYS A 129 1.46 12.36 10.99
CA LYS A 129 1.76 12.43 9.55
C LYS A 129 1.57 11.12 8.81
N TYR A 130 0.97 11.21 7.62
CA TYR A 130 0.83 10.10 6.69
C TYR A 130 1.46 10.47 5.35
N VAL A 131 2.31 9.59 4.80
CA VAL A 131 2.97 9.80 3.51
C VAL A 131 2.94 8.52 2.68
N SER A 132 2.54 8.66 1.41
CA SER A 132 2.69 7.60 0.41
C SER A 132 3.54 8.07 -0.76
N SER A 133 4.16 7.14 -1.47
CA SER A 133 4.95 7.46 -2.68
C SER A 133 4.11 8.20 -3.73
N SER A 134 2.84 7.82 -3.90
CA SER A 134 1.91 8.48 -4.81
C SER A 134 1.60 9.94 -4.43
N CYS A 135 1.72 10.31 -3.14
CA CYS A 135 1.56 11.69 -2.69
C CYS A 135 2.74 12.58 -3.09
N LEU A 136 3.93 12.00 -3.14
CA LEU A 136 5.17 12.72 -3.41
C LEU A 136 5.52 12.78 -4.89
N GLY A 137 4.94 11.93 -5.74
CA GLY A 137 5.40 11.75 -7.12
C GLY A 137 6.86 11.27 -7.19
N LYS A 138 7.34 10.56 -6.18
CA LYS A 138 8.70 10.06 -6.03
C LYS A 138 8.69 8.54 -5.86
N PRO A 139 9.80 7.85 -6.16
CA PRO A 139 9.92 6.41 -5.95
C PRO A 139 9.57 6.01 -4.51
N GLY A 140 8.85 4.89 -4.38
CA GLY A 140 8.53 4.28 -3.10
C GLY A 140 9.75 3.57 -2.48
N ARG A 141 9.50 2.70 -1.50
CA ARG A 141 10.55 1.89 -0.87
C ARG A 141 11.35 1.09 -1.92
N PRO A 142 12.67 0.97 -1.74
CA PRO A 142 13.48 1.33 -0.58
C PRO A 142 13.95 2.80 -0.52
N SER A 143 13.48 3.67 -1.40
CA SER A 143 13.90 5.08 -1.41
C SER A 143 13.49 5.82 -0.14
N PRO A 144 14.32 6.74 0.38
CA PRO A 144 14.08 7.41 1.65
C PRO A 144 13.09 8.58 1.57
N TYR A 145 12.54 8.88 0.40
CA TYR A 145 11.74 10.10 0.17
C TYR A 145 10.53 10.24 1.12
N MET A 146 9.84 9.14 1.41
CA MET A 146 8.67 9.20 2.30
C MET A 146 9.09 9.53 3.74
N MET A 147 10.16 8.91 4.24
CA MET A 147 10.71 9.22 5.57
C MET A 147 11.20 10.66 5.65
N ASN A 148 11.98 11.12 4.67
CA ASN A 148 12.46 12.50 4.63
C ASN A 148 11.29 13.50 4.62
N SER A 149 10.20 13.19 3.92
CA SER A 149 9.00 14.02 3.92
C SER A 149 8.35 14.12 5.31
N ILE A 150 8.31 13.03 6.09
CA ILE A 150 7.81 13.04 7.47
C ILE A 150 8.74 13.85 8.37
N ILE A 151 10.03 13.56 8.35
CA ILE A 151 11.07 14.25 9.14
C ILE A 151 10.98 15.76 8.93
N ASN A 152 10.95 16.20 7.67
CA ASN A 152 10.84 17.63 7.33
C ASN A 152 9.50 18.24 7.81
N SER A 153 8.39 17.50 7.64
CA SER A 153 7.05 17.98 8.04
C SER A 153 6.91 18.13 9.55
N LEU A 154 7.63 17.34 10.32
CA LEU A 154 7.65 17.36 11.78
C LEU A 154 8.80 18.23 12.33
N SER A 155 9.54 18.92 11.43
CA SER A 155 10.67 19.80 11.79
C SER A 155 11.73 19.13 12.66
N ILE A 156 12.01 17.85 12.40
CA ILE A 156 13.00 17.08 13.15
C ILE A 156 14.40 17.41 12.61
N CYS A 157 15.23 18.02 13.45
CA CYS A 157 16.59 18.44 13.09
C CYS A 157 17.65 17.39 13.45
N ASP A 158 17.38 16.53 14.44
CA ASP A 158 18.33 15.50 14.91
C ASP A 158 17.81 14.10 14.53
N LEU A 159 18.49 13.46 13.56
CA LEU A 159 18.11 12.13 13.09
C LEU A 159 18.36 11.02 14.12
N ASN A 160 19.19 11.24 15.14
CA ASN A 160 19.37 10.27 16.23
C ASN A 160 18.13 10.12 17.09
N ARG A 161 17.17 11.04 16.95
CA ARG A 161 15.86 11.00 17.62
C ARG A 161 14.77 10.36 16.77
N VAL A 162 15.11 9.75 15.64
CA VAL A 162 14.16 9.11 14.72
C VAL A 162 14.31 7.60 14.80
N ILE A 163 13.22 6.92 15.07
CA ILE A 163 13.14 5.46 15.05
C ILE A 163 12.20 5.05 13.93
N LYS A 164 12.69 4.19 13.01
CA LYS A 164 11.85 3.53 12.02
C LYS A 164 11.51 2.13 12.50
N ILE A 165 10.22 1.81 12.51
CA ILE A 165 9.71 0.46 12.78
C ILE A 165 9.07 -0.05 11.49
N ASP A 166 9.43 -1.26 11.06
CA ASP A 166 8.89 -1.91 9.88
C ASP A 166 8.86 -3.43 10.11
N ASP A 167 7.98 -4.12 9.41
CA ASP A 167 7.81 -5.58 9.47
C ASP A 167 8.42 -6.29 8.25
N THR A 168 9.13 -5.55 7.39
CA THR A 168 9.75 -6.04 6.14
C THR A 168 11.22 -5.68 6.04
#